data_ff9dead9b5cb7b69a9fa8b084ad2f633
#
_entry.id   ff9dead9b5cb7b69a9fa8b084ad2f633
#
_cell.length_a   1.000
_cell.length_b   1.000
_cell.length_c   1.000
_cell.angle_alpha   90.00
_cell.angle_beta   90.00
_cell.angle_gamma   90.00
#
_symmetry.space_group_name_H-M   'P 1'
#
loop_
_entity.id
_entity.type
_entity.pdbx_description
1 polymer ?
#
loop_
_entity_poly.entity_id
_entity_poly.type
_entity_poly.pdbx_seq_one_letter_code
_entity_poly.pdbx_strand_id
1 'polypeptide(L)'
;MRERVRYEDVAAAIAPTGMIARGGFEPVSSDDVGALPGGRPVRTVVVVGNVGGAIWQRFRADERAVRDPLDDWTRRMLEPVAERFGAGYVHPSDEPFVPIQRWAQRADDVFESPIGLLIHPDHGLWHAYRGALLFPDRVEGLPPVGERSSPCLACPDQPCRTACPVDAFATDGSGLVGYDHERCRGHVRSGREPRCLTGGCAARRACPVNADGYYEADQMTFHMRAFVGGE
;
A
#
# COMPACT_ATOMS: atom_id res chain seq x y z
N MET A 1 2.69 5.82 -35.60
CA MET A 1 3.50 6.26 -34.43
C MET A 1 2.63 6.08 -33.23
N ARG A 2 3.01 5.24 -32.26
CA ARG A 2 2.24 5.13 -31.01
C ARG A 2 2.41 6.46 -30.24
N GLU A 3 1.30 6.98 -29.73
CA GLU A 3 1.30 8.15 -28.85
C GLU A 3 2.14 7.83 -27.59
N ARG A 4 2.97 8.77 -27.17
CA ARG A 4 3.80 8.59 -25.97
C ARG A 4 2.92 8.69 -24.73
N VAL A 5 3.03 7.70 -23.86
CA VAL A 5 2.27 7.69 -22.61
C VAL A 5 2.91 8.67 -21.63
N ARG A 6 2.12 9.56 -21.04
CA ARG A 6 2.55 10.50 -20.01
C ARG A 6 2.04 10.06 -18.65
N TYR A 7 2.82 10.26 -17.62
CA TYR A 7 2.43 9.93 -16.25
C TYR A 7 1.14 10.63 -15.81
N GLU A 8 0.96 11.89 -16.20
CA GLU A 8 -0.26 12.65 -15.89
C GLU A 8 -1.52 12.04 -16.49
N ASP A 9 -1.44 11.46 -17.70
CA ASP A 9 -2.57 10.78 -18.34
C ASP A 9 -2.94 9.49 -17.61
N VAL A 10 -1.92 8.75 -17.15
CA VAL A 10 -2.11 7.55 -16.33
C VAL A 10 -2.73 7.93 -14.99
N ALA A 11 -2.22 8.95 -14.32
CA ALA A 11 -2.76 9.45 -13.06
C ALA A 11 -4.21 9.92 -13.19
N ALA A 12 -4.53 10.65 -14.26
CA ALA A 12 -5.89 11.10 -14.57
C ALA A 12 -6.85 9.93 -14.83
N ALA A 13 -6.37 8.85 -15.45
CA ALA A 13 -7.18 7.65 -15.69
C ALA A 13 -7.43 6.82 -14.41
N ILE A 14 -6.51 6.85 -13.45
CA ILE A 14 -6.65 6.18 -12.15
C ILE A 14 -7.59 6.96 -11.21
N ALA A 15 -7.53 8.29 -11.20
CA ALA A 15 -8.21 9.14 -10.24
C ALA A 15 -9.73 8.86 -10.05
N PRO A 16 -10.52 8.54 -11.10
CA PRO A 16 -11.94 8.20 -10.94
C PRO A 16 -12.21 6.99 -10.05
N THR A 17 -11.23 6.09 -9.86
CA THR A 17 -11.35 4.93 -8.98
C THR A 17 -11.26 5.31 -7.48
N GLY A 18 -10.81 6.53 -7.16
CA GLY A 18 -10.43 6.94 -5.80
C GLY A 18 -9.02 6.53 -5.40
N MET A 19 -8.35 5.76 -6.24
CA MET A 19 -6.91 5.50 -6.11
C MET A 19 -6.10 6.60 -6.79
N ILE A 20 -4.81 6.63 -6.52
CA ILE A 20 -3.87 7.57 -7.10
C ILE A 20 -2.64 6.85 -7.63
N ALA A 21 -2.05 7.38 -8.68
CA ALA A 21 -0.70 7.00 -9.09
C ALA A 21 0.30 7.51 -8.01
N ARG A 22 1.18 6.63 -7.57
CA ARG A 22 2.14 6.85 -6.49
C ARG A 22 3.57 6.87 -7.03
N GLY A 23 3.77 7.57 -8.15
CA GLY A 23 5.05 7.62 -8.84
C GLY A 23 5.34 6.38 -9.68
N GLY A 24 6.58 6.31 -10.14
CA GLY A 24 7.01 5.20 -10.98
C GLY A 24 8.52 5.23 -11.20
N PHE A 25 9.04 4.16 -11.82
CA PHE A 25 10.46 4.01 -12.08
C PHE A 25 10.72 3.16 -13.32
N GLU A 26 11.90 3.31 -13.90
CA GLU A 26 12.42 2.39 -14.90
C GLU A 26 13.10 1.21 -14.18
N PRO A 27 12.64 -0.04 -14.41
CA PRO A 27 13.15 -1.18 -13.67
C PRO A 27 14.57 -1.55 -14.09
N VAL A 28 15.35 -1.99 -13.11
CA VAL A 28 16.63 -2.66 -13.28
C VAL A 28 16.53 -4.11 -12.84
N SER A 29 17.54 -4.93 -13.11
CA SER A 29 17.49 -6.39 -12.83
C SER A 29 17.20 -6.74 -11.36
N SER A 30 17.63 -5.91 -10.42
CA SER A 30 17.41 -6.11 -8.98
C SER A 30 15.98 -5.80 -8.50
N ASP A 31 15.14 -5.24 -9.35
CA ASP A 31 13.76 -4.93 -8.99
C ASP A 31 12.82 -6.15 -9.10
N ASP A 32 13.28 -7.24 -9.68
CA ASP A 32 12.52 -8.48 -9.88
C ASP A 32 11.17 -8.23 -10.60
N VAL A 33 11.17 -7.36 -11.58
CA VAL A 33 10.00 -7.09 -12.40
C VAL A 33 9.91 -8.16 -13.49
N GLY A 34 8.86 -8.95 -13.44
CA GLY A 34 8.59 -9.98 -14.46
C GLY A 34 8.34 -9.38 -15.85
N ALA A 35 8.35 -10.25 -16.85
CA ALA A 35 7.97 -9.85 -18.21
C ALA A 35 6.44 -9.79 -18.37
N LEU A 36 5.99 -8.94 -19.29
CA LEU A 36 4.61 -8.93 -19.74
C LEU A 36 4.26 -10.19 -20.57
N PRO A 37 2.97 -10.51 -20.75
CA PRO A 37 2.53 -11.59 -21.62
C PRO A 37 3.23 -11.55 -22.99
N GLY A 38 3.66 -12.71 -23.46
CA GLY A 38 4.44 -12.85 -24.68
C GLY A 38 5.94 -12.52 -24.52
N GLY A 39 6.46 -12.42 -23.29
CA GLY A 39 7.88 -12.18 -23.01
C GLY A 39 8.34 -10.75 -23.27
N ARG A 40 7.43 -9.80 -23.43
CA ARG A 40 7.79 -8.40 -23.65
C ARG A 40 8.41 -7.80 -22.39
N PRO A 41 9.54 -7.07 -22.49
CA PRO A 41 10.15 -6.43 -21.33
C PRO A 41 9.27 -5.31 -20.79
N VAL A 42 9.31 -5.09 -19.45
CA VAL A 42 8.76 -3.90 -18.81
C VAL A 42 9.80 -2.79 -18.87
N ARG A 43 9.37 -1.61 -19.31
CA ARG A 43 10.21 -0.41 -19.40
C ARG A 43 9.91 0.62 -18.34
N THR A 44 8.68 0.62 -17.83
CA THR A 44 8.27 1.50 -16.73
C THR A 44 7.29 0.77 -15.82
N VAL A 45 7.46 0.95 -14.53
CA VAL A 45 6.52 0.54 -13.48
C VAL A 45 5.90 1.80 -12.89
N VAL A 46 4.56 1.88 -12.85
CA VAL A 46 3.82 2.94 -12.15
C VAL A 46 3.07 2.30 -10.99
N VAL A 47 3.42 2.68 -9.77
CA VAL A 47 2.79 2.13 -8.56
C VAL A 47 1.47 2.84 -8.29
N VAL A 48 0.47 2.09 -7.87
CA VAL A 48 -0.87 2.60 -7.59
C VAL A 48 -1.25 2.30 -6.15
N GLY A 49 -1.89 3.27 -5.50
CA GLY A 49 -2.31 3.11 -4.11
C GLY A 49 -3.47 4.02 -3.74
N ASN A 50 -3.80 4.02 -2.46
CA ASN A 50 -4.77 4.94 -1.89
C ASN A 50 -4.21 5.65 -0.66
N VAL A 51 -4.79 6.80 -0.33
CA VAL A 51 -4.51 7.58 0.87
C VAL A 51 -5.79 7.72 1.67
N GLY A 52 -5.69 7.52 3.00
CA GLY A 52 -6.85 7.60 3.89
C GLY A 52 -8.04 6.76 3.42
N GLY A 53 -9.23 7.27 3.65
CA GLY A 53 -10.50 6.64 3.27
C GLY A 53 -10.93 6.85 1.80
N ALA A 54 -10.08 7.37 0.92
CA ALA A 54 -10.48 7.82 -0.42
C ALA A 54 -11.19 6.76 -1.29
N ILE A 55 -10.81 5.49 -1.15
CA ILE A 55 -11.45 4.38 -1.88
C ILE A 55 -12.67 3.81 -1.16
N TRP A 56 -12.82 4.06 0.15
CA TRP A 56 -13.73 3.30 1.00
C TRP A 56 -15.18 3.39 0.59
N GLN A 57 -15.67 4.61 0.34
CA GLN A 57 -17.07 4.81 -0.07
C GLN A 57 -17.36 4.18 -1.44
N ARG A 58 -16.39 4.25 -2.39
CA ARG A 58 -16.54 3.63 -3.72
C ARG A 58 -16.55 2.12 -3.64
N PHE A 59 -15.64 1.55 -2.86
CA PHE A 59 -15.58 0.11 -2.62
C PHE A 59 -16.88 -0.39 -2.00
N ARG A 60 -17.39 0.25 -0.94
CA ARG A 60 -18.63 -0.16 -0.28
C ARG A 60 -19.85 -0.08 -1.18
N ALA A 61 -19.90 0.88 -2.08
CA ALA A 61 -21.01 1.00 -3.04
C ALA A 61 -21.04 -0.13 -4.09
N ASP A 62 -19.89 -0.81 -4.30
CA ASP A 62 -19.72 -1.89 -5.28
C ASP A 62 -19.21 -3.20 -4.64
N GLU A 63 -19.30 -3.33 -3.33
CA GLU A 63 -18.86 -4.53 -2.61
C GLU A 63 -19.69 -5.75 -3.03
N ARG A 64 -19.00 -6.82 -3.34
CA ARG A 64 -19.59 -8.10 -3.75
C ARG A 64 -19.22 -9.18 -2.75
N ALA A 65 -20.11 -10.17 -2.61
CA ALA A 65 -19.89 -11.33 -1.76
C ALA A 65 -18.89 -12.30 -2.42
N VAL A 66 -17.60 -11.94 -2.38
CA VAL A 66 -16.48 -12.74 -2.86
C VAL A 66 -15.47 -12.92 -1.73
N ARG A 67 -14.50 -13.84 -1.91
CA ARG A 67 -13.54 -14.19 -0.87
C ARG A 67 -12.69 -13.01 -0.42
N ASP A 68 -12.12 -12.27 -1.36
CA ASP A 68 -11.23 -11.13 -1.10
C ASP A 68 -11.80 -9.87 -1.78
N PRO A 69 -12.88 -9.28 -1.21
CA PRO A 69 -13.72 -8.32 -1.94
C PRO A 69 -12.97 -7.03 -2.32
N LEU A 70 -12.04 -6.57 -1.48
CA LEU A 70 -11.27 -5.36 -1.78
C LEU A 70 -10.22 -5.62 -2.87
N ASP A 71 -9.59 -6.78 -2.88
CA ASP A 71 -8.59 -7.16 -3.88
C ASP A 71 -9.27 -7.38 -5.24
N ASP A 72 -10.43 -8.07 -5.27
CA ASP A 72 -11.26 -8.23 -6.46
C ASP A 72 -11.72 -6.87 -7.02
N TRP A 73 -12.22 -6.00 -6.14
CA TRP A 73 -12.63 -4.66 -6.53
C TRP A 73 -11.46 -3.87 -7.12
N THR A 74 -10.28 -3.94 -6.50
CA THR A 74 -9.07 -3.24 -6.97
C THR A 74 -8.69 -3.69 -8.38
N ARG A 75 -8.72 -5.00 -8.66
CA ARG A 75 -8.44 -5.55 -10.00
C ARG A 75 -9.44 -5.01 -11.02
N ARG A 76 -10.73 -5.11 -10.73
CA ARG A 76 -11.79 -4.60 -11.61
C ARG A 76 -11.65 -3.11 -11.93
N MET A 77 -11.08 -2.32 -11.02
CA MET A 77 -10.85 -0.90 -11.25
C MET A 77 -9.58 -0.62 -12.06
N LEU A 78 -8.52 -1.39 -11.86
CA LEU A 78 -7.20 -1.08 -12.44
C LEU A 78 -6.89 -1.83 -13.74
N GLU A 79 -7.44 -3.04 -13.94
CA GLU A 79 -7.24 -3.79 -15.20
C GLU A 79 -7.70 -3.01 -16.44
N PRO A 80 -8.90 -2.37 -16.46
CA PRO A 80 -9.31 -1.55 -17.60
C PRO A 80 -8.40 -0.33 -17.83
N VAL A 81 -7.82 0.23 -16.77
CA VAL A 81 -6.83 1.32 -16.89
C VAL A 81 -5.56 0.79 -17.54
N ALA A 82 -5.05 -0.36 -17.12
CA ALA A 82 -3.90 -0.99 -17.73
C ALA A 82 -4.13 -1.27 -19.22
N GLU A 83 -5.26 -1.88 -19.56
CA GLU A 83 -5.66 -2.19 -20.95
C GLU A 83 -5.69 -0.93 -21.84
N ARG A 84 -6.26 0.16 -21.34
CA ARG A 84 -6.33 1.45 -22.06
C ARG A 84 -4.94 1.92 -22.53
N PHE A 85 -3.90 1.69 -21.74
CA PHE A 85 -2.53 2.10 -22.05
C PHE A 85 -1.67 0.98 -22.65
N GLY A 86 -2.24 -0.22 -22.87
CA GLY A 86 -1.47 -1.39 -23.32
C GLY A 86 -0.45 -1.89 -22.32
N ALA A 87 -0.65 -1.56 -21.04
CA ALA A 87 0.14 -2.00 -19.90
C ALA A 87 -0.41 -3.32 -19.33
N GLY A 88 0.41 -3.99 -18.51
CA GLY A 88 -0.06 -5.03 -17.61
C GLY A 88 -0.44 -4.46 -16.25
N TYR A 89 -1.23 -5.19 -15.48
CA TYR A 89 -1.50 -4.90 -14.08
C TYR A 89 -1.05 -6.09 -13.24
N VAL A 90 -0.45 -5.81 -12.08
CA VAL A 90 -0.12 -6.81 -11.05
C VAL A 90 -0.64 -6.35 -9.69
N HIS A 91 -1.25 -7.29 -8.97
CA HIS A 91 -1.72 -7.06 -7.62
C HIS A 91 -0.71 -7.61 -6.59
N PRO A 92 -0.58 -7.01 -5.38
CA PRO A 92 0.37 -7.50 -4.36
C PRO A 92 0.16 -8.95 -3.92
N SER A 93 -1.06 -9.49 -4.08
CA SER A 93 -1.38 -10.88 -3.76
C SER A 93 -1.27 -11.85 -4.95
N ASP A 94 -0.79 -11.40 -6.13
CA ASP A 94 -0.53 -12.29 -7.27
C ASP A 94 0.67 -13.20 -6.99
N GLU A 95 0.57 -14.46 -7.41
CA GLU A 95 1.69 -15.39 -7.35
C GLU A 95 2.41 -15.47 -8.72
N PRO A 96 3.75 -15.41 -8.75
CA PRO A 96 4.65 -15.16 -7.60
C PRO A 96 4.48 -13.75 -7.02
N PHE A 97 4.58 -13.62 -5.69
CA PHE A 97 4.42 -12.32 -5.02
C PHE A 97 5.40 -11.28 -5.54
N VAL A 98 4.86 -10.12 -5.90
CA VAL A 98 5.68 -8.98 -6.33
C VAL A 98 6.21 -8.20 -5.11
N PRO A 99 7.46 -7.70 -5.16
CA PRO A 99 8.06 -6.96 -4.05
C PRO A 99 7.54 -5.51 -3.98
N ILE A 100 6.23 -5.36 -3.82
CA ILE A 100 5.52 -4.08 -3.91
C ILE A 100 6.09 -2.99 -2.99
N GLN A 101 6.60 -3.36 -1.81
CA GLN A 101 7.21 -2.41 -0.88
C GLN A 101 8.53 -1.85 -1.43
N ARG A 102 9.38 -2.68 -2.03
CA ARG A 102 10.62 -2.22 -2.70
C ARG A 102 10.29 -1.33 -3.90
N TRP A 103 9.26 -1.71 -4.67
CA TRP A 103 8.82 -0.89 -5.80
C TRP A 103 8.26 0.45 -5.34
N ALA A 104 7.54 0.47 -4.23
CA ALA A 104 7.04 1.70 -3.63
C ALA A 104 8.19 2.65 -3.24
N GLN A 105 9.24 2.13 -2.60
CA GLN A 105 10.42 2.92 -2.23
C GLN A 105 11.23 3.41 -3.45
N ARG A 106 11.08 2.76 -4.61
CA ARG A 106 11.66 3.20 -5.88
C ARG A 106 10.83 4.28 -6.58
N ALA A 107 9.53 4.29 -6.33
CA ALA A 107 8.54 5.11 -7.03
C ALA A 107 8.11 6.35 -6.23
N ASP A 108 8.23 6.34 -4.91
CA ASP A 108 7.62 7.30 -4.01
C ASP A 108 8.52 7.57 -2.79
N ASP A 109 8.37 8.73 -2.17
CA ASP A 109 9.09 9.08 -0.95
C ASP A 109 8.48 8.40 0.29
N VAL A 110 8.66 7.08 0.39
CA VAL A 110 8.23 6.27 1.51
C VAL A 110 9.40 5.56 2.17
N PHE A 111 9.30 5.38 3.47
CA PHE A 111 10.37 4.90 4.33
C PHE A 111 9.86 3.80 5.25
N GLU A 112 10.72 2.89 5.67
CA GLU A 112 10.38 1.93 6.71
C GLU A 112 10.17 2.66 8.05
N SER A 113 9.05 2.38 8.68
CA SER A 113 8.77 2.86 10.04
C SER A 113 9.25 1.87 11.09
N PRO A 114 9.38 2.28 12.37
CA PRO A 114 9.75 1.40 13.46
C PRO A 114 8.82 0.20 13.72
N ILE A 115 7.69 0.12 13.01
CA ILE A 115 6.74 -1.02 13.08
C ILE A 115 6.65 -1.78 11.76
N GLY A 116 7.63 -1.61 10.86
CA GLY A 116 7.72 -2.35 9.60
C GLY A 116 6.75 -1.94 8.50
N LEU A 117 5.87 -0.96 8.74
CA LEU A 117 5.02 -0.38 7.70
C LEU A 117 5.76 0.74 6.98
N LEU A 118 5.51 0.91 5.68
CA LEU A 118 6.01 2.08 4.97
C LEU A 118 5.26 3.33 5.43
N ILE A 119 6.03 4.39 5.77
CA ILE A 119 5.52 5.70 6.17
C ILE A 119 5.80 6.73 5.08
N HIS A 120 4.81 7.55 4.77
CA HIS A 120 4.95 8.69 3.87
C HIS A 120 5.00 9.99 4.67
N PRO A 121 5.83 10.99 4.30
CA PRO A 121 5.96 12.24 5.05
C PRO A 121 4.64 13.01 5.24
N ASP A 122 3.73 12.98 4.26
CA ASP A 122 2.45 13.69 4.34
C ASP A 122 1.30 12.78 4.78
N HIS A 123 1.33 11.50 4.41
CA HIS A 123 0.21 10.59 4.65
C HIS A 123 0.41 9.71 5.89
N GLY A 124 1.56 9.82 6.53
CA GLY A 124 1.89 8.99 7.68
C GLY A 124 1.83 7.51 7.32
N LEU A 125 1.17 6.75 8.16
CA LEU A 125 0.92 5.32 7.95
C LEU A 125 -0.44 5.04 7.27
N TRP A 126 -1.23 6.09 6.92
CA TRP A 126 -2.61 5.94 6.45
C TRP A 126 -2.73 5.93 4.94
N HIS A 127 -1.95 5.09 4.32
CA HIS A 127 -1.97 4.79 2.89
C HIS A 127 -1.75 3.30 2.64
N ALA A 128 -2.00 2.84 1.42
CA ALA A 128 -1.68 1.49 0.99
C ALA A 128 -1.37 1.45 -0.50
N TYR A 129 -0.54 0.49 -0.91
CA TYR A 129 -0.30 0.17 -2.31
C TYR A 129 -1.26 -0.93 -2.74
N ARG A 130 -1.86 -0.76 -3.93
CA ARG A 130 -2.91 -1.62 -4.48
C ARG A 130 -2.49 -2.36 -5.73
N GLY A 131 -1.28 -2.11 -6.18
CA GLY A 131 -0.69 -2.78 -7.33
C GLY A 131 0.24 -1.88 -8.13
N ALA A 132 0.60 -2.35 -9.30
CA ALA A 132 1.39 -1.59 -10.25
C ALA A 132 0.95 -1.83 -11.68
N LEU A 133 1.08 -0.79 -12.50
CA LEU A 133 0.92 -0.85 -13.94
C LEU A 133 2.29 -1.04 -14.58
N LEU A 134 2.42 -2.05 -15.44
CA LEU A 134 3.67 -2.46 -16.08
C LEU A 134 3.63 -2.06 -17.56
N PHE A 135 4.41 -1.07 -17.94
CA PHE A 135 4.42 -0.55 -19.31
C PHE A 135 5.53 -1.18 -20.15
N PRO A 136 5.22 -1.61 -21.39
CA PRO A 136 6.24 -2.07 -22.33
C PRO A 136 7.11 -0.93 -22.90
N ASP A 137 6.64 0.31 -22.76
CA ASP A 137 7.29 1.51 -23.25
C ASP A 137 7.65 2.44 -22.08
N ARG A 138 8.47 3.47 -22.34
CA ARG A 138 8.75 4.51 -21.35
C ARG A 138 7.54 5.40 -21.14
N VAL A 139 7.22 5.67 -19.87
CA VAL A 139 6.25 6.68 -19.45
C VAL A 139 7.00 7.99 -19.18
N GLU A 140 6.59 9.05 -19.87
CA GLU A 140 7.23 10.37 -19.72
C GLU A 140 6.67 11.12 -18.51
N GLY A 141 7.50 11.94 -17.86
CA GLY A 141 7.06 12.84 -16.78
C GLY A 141 6.83 12.14 -15.45
N LEU A 142 7.56 11.04 -15.17
CA LEU A 142 7.56 10.45 -13.83
C LEU A 142 8.00 11.50 -12.80
N PRO A 143 7.32 11.59 -11.62
CA PRO A 143 7.74 12.49 -10.56
C PRO A 143 9.12 12.08 -10.02
N PRO A 144 9.92 13.06 -9.57
CA PRO A 144 11.20 12.77 -8.91
C PRO A 144 10.97 12.08 -7.56
N VAL A 145 11.92 11.28 -7.12
CA VAL A 145 11.94 10.55 -5.84
C VAL A 145 13.24 10.85 -5.12
N GLY A 146 13.25 10.81 -3.79
CA GLY A 146 14.43 11.01 -2.96
C GLY A 146 14.66 12.45 -2.53
N GLU A 147 13.67 13.32 -2.69
CA GLU A 147 13.74 14.72 -2.27
C GLU A 147 13.37 14.93 -0.79
N ARG A 148 12.81 13.92 -0.15
CA ARG A 148 12.31 13.98 1.22
C ARG A 148 13.05 13.02 2.15
N SER A 149 12.93 13.23 3.44
CA SER A 149 13.51 12.36 4.48
C SER A 149 12.41 11.70 5.31
N SER A 150 12.78 10.57 5.94
CA SER A 150 11.84 9.84 6.82
C SER A 150 11.39 10.72 7.99
N PRO A 151 10.07 10.86 8.21
CA PRO A 151 9.56 11.61 9.35
C PRO A 151 9.89 10.92 10.69
N CYS A 152 10.24 9.64 10.68
CA CYS A 152 10.65 8.92 11.88
C CYS A 152 11.97 9.40 12.46
N LEU A 153 12.84 10.04 11.64
CA LEU A 153 14.10 10.63 12.11
C LEU A 153 13.86 11.82 13.06
N ALA A 154 12.76 12.53 12.87
CA ALA A 154 12.36 13.67 13.69
C ALA A 154 11.35 13.31 14.81
N CYS A 155 11.07 12.02 15.01
CA CYS A 155 10.12 11.50 16.00
C CYS A 155 10.87 10.87 17.18
N PRO A 156 11.25 11.64 18.24
CA PRO A 156 12.12 11.13 19.31
C PRO A 156 11.47 10.03 20.15
N ASP A 157 10.16 10.14 20.40
CA ASP A 157 9.46 9.23 21.31
C ASP A 157 8.98 7.95 20.63
N GLN A 158 8.89 7.93 19.30
CA GLN A 158 8.41 6.81 18.50
C GLN A 158 7.22 6.05 19.15
N PRO A 159 6.10 6.72 19.47
CA PRO A 159 5.01 6.16 20.28
C PRO A 159 4.37 4.92 19.66
N CYS A 160 4.55 4.71 18.36
CA CYS A 160 4.10 3.51 17.67
C CYS A 160 4.75 2.21 18.22
N ARG A 161 5.96 2.29 18.78
CA ARG A 161 6.67 1.12 19.33
C ARG A 161 6.08 0.60 20.64
N THR A 162 5.51 1.50 21.45
CA THR A 162 5.02 1.19 22.80
C THR A 162 3.50 1.13 22.90
N ALA A 163 2.78 1.52 21.85
CA ALA A 163 1.31 1.59 21.88
C ALA A 163 0.62 0.23 21.65
N CYS A 164 1.36 -0.82 21.27
CA CYS A 164 0.77 -2.13 21.09
C CYS A 164 0.47 -2.80 22.44
N PRO A 165 -0.78 -3.18 22.75
CA PRO A 165 -1.14 -3.75 24.07
C PRO A 165 -0.52 -5.13 24.35
N VAL A 166 0.09 -5.74 23.34
CA VAL A 166 0.73 -7.06 23.47
C VAL A 166 2.18 -7.07 22.98
N ASP A 167 2.79 -5.90 22.78
CA ASP A 167 4.18 -5.75 22.35
C ASP A 167 4.52 -6.58 21.09
N ALA A 168 3.60 -6.61 20.12
CA ALA A 168 3.78 -7.39 18.90
C ALA A 168 4.88 -6.84 17.96
N PHE A 169 5.41 -5.64 18.26
CA PHE A 169 6.54 -5.02 17.53
C PHE A 169 7.78 -4.96 18.42
N ALA A 170 8.20 -6.12 18.88
CA ALA A 170 9.41 -6.21 19.67
C ALA A 170 10.67 -6.08 18.80
N THR A 171 11.68 -5.40 19.32
CA THR A 171 13.03 -5.47 18.74
C THR A 171 13.72 -6.74 19.22
N ASP A 172 14.31 -7.48 18.31
CA ASP A 172 15.31 -8.45 18.70
C ASP A 172 16.57 -7.75 19.26
N GLY A 173 17.49 -8.52 19.84
CA GLY A 173 18.74 -7.96 20.39
C GLY A 173 19.65 -7.29 19.35
N SER A 174 19.37 -7.39 18.06
CA SER A 174 20.07 -6.70 16.96
C SER A 174 19.49 -5.33 16.61
N GLY A 175 18.34 -4.97 17.22
CA GLY A 175 17.62 -3.74 16.93
C GLY A 175 16.65 -3.84 15.75
N LEU A 176 16.57 -5.00 15.08
CA LEU A 176 15.57 -5.24 14.05
C LEU A 176 14.18 -5.41 14.69
N VAL A 177 13.20 -4.76 14.11
CA VAL A 177 11.81 -4.89 14.55
C VAL A 177 11.22 -6.14 13.92
N GLY A 178 10.95 -7.15 14.75
CA GLY A 178 10.13 -8.29 14.38
C GLY A 178 8.65 -7.97 14.58
N TYR A 179 7.78 -8.37 13.65
CA TYR A 179 6.34 -8.32 13.86
C TYR A 179 5.80 -9.70 14.18
N ASP A 180 5.44 -9.91 15.45
CA ASP A 180 4.77 -11.12 15.93
C ASP A 180 3.27 -11.07 15.55
N HIS A 181 2.99 -11.48 14.31
CA HIS A 181 1.63 -11.45 13.76
C HIS A 181 0.68 -12.44 14.46
N GLU A 182 1.19 -13.57 14.97
CA GLU A 182 0.36 -14.55 15.69
C GLU A 182 -0.07 -14.03 17.07
N ARG A 183 0.82 -13.37 17.79
CA ARG A 183 0.50 -12.68 19.05
C ARG A 183 -0.56 -11.61 18.82
N CYS A 184 -0.40 -10.77 17.78
CA CYS A 184 -1.38 -9.74 17.41
C CYS A 184 -2.73 -10.37 17.06
N ARG A 185 -2.74 -11.37 16.17
CA ARG A 185 -3.96 -12.06 15.72
C ARG A 185 -4.71 -12.72 16.89
N GLY A 186 -3.98 -13.42 17.75
CA GLY A 186 -4.53 -14.05 18.96
C GLY A 186 -5.17 -13.04 19.92
N HIS A 187 -4.50 -11.87 20.09
CA HIS A 187 -5.04 -10.78 20.91
C HIS A 187 -6.34 -10.21 20.33
N VAL A 188 -6.37 -9.89 19.04
CA VAL A 188 -7.58 -9.35 18.38
C VAL A 188 -8.72 -10.34 18.44
N ARG A 189 -8.46 -11.65 18.18
CA ARG A 189 -9.47 -12.72 18.27
C ARG A 189 -10.01 -12.91 19.68
N SER A 190 -9.20 -12.66 20.71
CA SER A 190 -9.64 -12.82 22.10
C SER A 190 -10.72 -11.83 22.53
N GLY A 191 -10.92 -10.72 21.80
CA GLY A 191 -11.85 -9.65 22.13
C GLY A 191 -11.53 -8.89 23.41
N ARG A 192 -10.37 -9.13 24.05
CA ARG A 192 -9.97 -8.46 25.31
C ARG A 192 -9.81 -6.95 25.15
N GLU A 193 -9.36 -6.51 23.98
CA GLU A 193 -9.26 -5.09 23.62
C GLU A 193 -10.05 -4.84 22.33
N PRO A 194 -11.36 -4.56 22.44
CA PRO A 194 -12.22 -4.38 21.27
C PRO A 194 -11.75 -3.30 20.31
N ARG A 195 -11.03 -2.27 20.80
CA ARG A 195 -10.50 -1.19 19.97
C ARG A 195 -9.45 -1.66 18.97
N CYS A 196 -8.75 -2.78 19.21
CA CYS A 196 -7.84 -3.36 18.23
C CYS A 196 -8.60 -3.89 17.02
N LEU A 197 -9.83 -4.39 17.18
CA LEU A 197 -10.68 -4.81 16.08
C LEU A 197 -11.40 -3.63 15.42
N THR A 198 -12.05 -2.76 16.21
CA THR A 198 -12.95 -1.71 15.68
C THR A 198 -12.27 -0.39 15.38
N GLY A 199 -11.14 -0.12 16.02
CA GLY A 199 -10.33 1.10 15.83
C GLY A 199 -9.00 0.85 15.12
N GLY A 200 -8.75 -0.37 14.64
CA GLY A 200 -7.51 -0.71 13.96
C GLY A 200 -6.28 -0.81 14.88
N CYS A 201 -5.13 -0.95 14.28
CA CYS A 201 -3.86 -1.15 14.99
C CYS A 201 -3.51 0.05 15.89
N ALA A 202 -3.34 -0.20 17.19
CA ALA A 202 -2.99 0.83 18.17
C ALA A 202 -1.62 1.49 17.87
N ALA A 203 -0.63 0.70 17.47
CA ALA A 203 0.68 1.21 17.07
C ALA A 203 0.58 2.14 15.85
N ARG A 204 -0.23 1.79 14.85
CA ARG A 204 -0.46 2.64 13.68
C ARG A 204 -1.13 3.96 14.05
N ARG A 205 -2.12 3.93 14.95
CA ARG A 205 -2.83 5.13 15.44
C ARG A 205 -1.97 6.05 16.30
N ALA A 206 -0.95 5.51 16.96
CA ALA A 206 -0.05 6.30 17.78
C ALA A 206 0.94 7.14 16.96
N CYS A 207 1.04 6.92 15.64
CA CYS A 207 1.90 7.72 14.79
C CYS A 207 1.38 9.16 14.70
N PRO A 208 2.21 10.18 15.03
CA PRO A 208 1.78 11.58 15.00
C PRO A 208 1.70 12.17 13.59
N VAL A 209 2.27 11.47 12.58
CA VAL A 209 2.25 11.95 11.20
C VAL A 209 0.87 11.71 10.59
N ASN A 210 0.22 12.79 10.13
CA ASN A 210 -1.13 12.75 9.57
C ASN A 210 -2.16 12.11 10.51
N ALA A 211 -2.18 12.51 11.77
CA ALA A 211 -3.08 11.96 12.78
C ALA A 211 -4.58 12.14 12.44
N ASP A 212 -4.92 13.12 11.61
CA ASP A 212 -6.29 13.36 11.16
C ASP A 212 -6.67 12.56 9.89
N GLY A 213 -5.70 11.90 9.26
CA GLY A 213 -5.89 11.14 8.03
C GLY A 213 -6.28 9.67 8.24
N TYR A 214 -6.82 9.32 9.39
CA TYR A 214 -7.20 7.94 9.72
C TYR A 214 -8.23 7.37 8.75
N TYR A 215 -8.22 6.06 8.63
CA TYR A 215 -9.32 5.34 8.01
C TYR A 215 -10.60 5.50 8.84
N GLU A 216 -11.75 5.46 8.18
CA GLU A 216 -13.04 5.40 8.86
C GLU A 216 -13.13 4.15 9.77
N ALA A 217 -13.92 4.22 10.84
CA ALA A 217 -13.98 3.14 11.83
C ALA A 217 -14.43 1.80 11.23
N ASP A 218 -15.38 1.83 10.31
CA ASP A 218 -15.84 0.66 9.59
C ASP A 218 -14.80 0.11 8.59
N GLN A 219 -14.02 0.99 7.96
CA GLN A 219 -12.88 0.60 7.14
C GLN A 219 -11.79 -0.09 7.99
N MET A 220 -11.46 0.47 9.16
CA MET A 220 -10.52 -0.16 10.09
C MET A 220 -11.00 -1.53 10.54
N THR A 221 -12.29 -1.63 10.89
CA THR A 221 -12.92 -2.89 11.28
C THR A 221 -12.85 -3.92 10.15
N PHE A 222 -13.13 -3.52 8.92
CA PHE A 222 -13.03 -4.39 7.74
C PHE A 222 -11.62 -4.98 7.58
N HIS A 223 -10.60 -4.12 7.61
CA HIS A 223 -9.22 -4.60 7.49
C HIS A 223 -8.80 -5.51 8.65
N MET A 224 -9.22 -5.21 9.87
CA MET A 224 -8.86 -6.04 11.01
C MET A 224 -9.60 -7.38 11.01
N ARG A 225 -10.84 -7.44 10.53
CA ARG A 225 -11.54 -8.71 10.31
C ARG A 225 -10.84 -9.57 9.26
N ALA A 226 -10.45 -9.00 8.13
CA ALA A 226 -9.67 -9.70 7.12
C ALA A 226 -8.34 -10.23 7.70
N PHE A 227 -7.63 -9.43 8.48
CA PHE A 227 -6.38 -9.83 9.14
C PHE A 227 -6.55 -11.03 10.08
N VAL A 228 -7.62 -11.10 10.86
CA VAL A 228 -7.84 -12.23 11.77
C VAL A 228 -8.48 -13.44 11.10
N GLY A 229 -8.79 -13.37 9.81
CA GLY A 229 -9.48 -14.43 9.09
C GLY A 229 -10.95 -14.50 9.53
N GLY A 230 -11.62 -13.34 9.55
CA GLY A 230 -13.05 -13.26 9.86
C GLY A 230 -13.86 -13.96 8.78
N GLU A 231 -14.79 -14.80 9.20
CA GLU A 231 -15.92 -15.32 8.42
C GLU A 231 -16.84 -14.17 8.03
#